data_8d1718e83e20b3d83bb09f622b8ebe55
#
_entry.id   8d1718e83e20b3d83bb09f622b8ebe55
#
_cell.length_a   1.000
_cell.length_b   1.000
_cell.length_c   1.000
_cell.angle_alpha   90.00
_cell.angle_beta   90.00
_cell.angle_gamma   90.00
#
_symmetry.space_group_name_H-M   'P 1'
#
loop_
_entity.id
_entity.type
_entity.pdbx_description
1 polymer ?
#
loop_
_entity_poly.entity_id
_entity_poly.type
_entity_poly.pdbx_seq_one_letter_code
_entity_poly.pdbx_strand_id
1 'polypeptide(L)'
;MANPYRTTVTIDGNKFQAVTTSVKFNTAKDRSGVAQMGSLSTKIRVWADLHDDVNLPFSMVKSLFDLANVVTRDKIKAIKIEFWKDDSQQDALISYSFNGWIRRFETSNPLDFLPRHISTSTEDSLAEGTAPSLNHMLVLDIEPALNQQNFQDVKLSN
;
A
#
# COMPACT_ATOMS: atom_id res chain seq x y z
N MET A 1 0.72 24.15 4.70
CA MET A 1 -0.28 23.28 5.34
C MET A 1 0.35 22.00 5.82
N ALA A 2 0.00 21.57 7.02
CA ALA A 2 0.47 20.30 7.50
C ALA A 2 -0.03 19.20 6.56
N ASN A 3 0.83 18.27 6.25
CA ASN A 3 0.47 17.13 5.43
C ASN A 3 -0.33 16.14 6.30
N PRO A 4 -1.57 15.83 5.96
CA PRO A 4 -2.36 14.89 6.75
C PRO A 4 -1.87 13.45 6.66
N TYR A 5 -1.05 13.14 5.68
CA TYR A 5 -0.63 11.77 5.41
C TYR A 5 0.63 11.46 6.20
N ARG A 6 0.59 10.37 6.94
CA ARG A 6 1.71 9.92 7.77
C ARG A 6 2.34 8.62 7.28
N THR A 7 2.10 8.27 6.03
CA THR A 7 2.68 7.09 5.43
C THR A 7 3.31 7.46 4.09
N THR A 8 4.54 7.05 3.92
CA THR A 8 5.28 7.22 2.67
C THR A 8 5.59 5.86 2.08
N VAL A 9 5.33 5.72 0.80
CA VAL A 9 5.61 4.49 0.05
C VAL A 9 6.61 4.82 -1.04
N THR A 10 7.67 4.03 -1.14
CA THR A 10 8.69 4.15 -2.17
C THR A 10 8.76 2.83 -2.93
N ILE A 11 8.54 2.89 -4.24
CA ILE A 11 8.59 1.73 -5.13
C ILE A 11 9.52 2.08 -6.28
N ASP A 12 10.64 1.37 -6.38
CA ASP A 12 11.64 1.60 -7.44
C ASP A 12 12.06 3.09 -7.54
N GLY A 13 12.29 3.72 -6.38
CA GLY A 13 12.65 5.12 -6.33
C GLY A 13 11.49 6.11 -6.45
N ASN A 14 10.30 5.66 -6.79
CA ASN A 14 9.11 6.50 -6.84
C ASN A 14 8.54 6.65 -5.44
N LYS A 15 8.72 7.82 -4.86
CA LYS A 15 8.30 8.12 -3.49
C LYS A 15 7.05 8.97 -3.50
N PHE A 16 6.02 8.51 -2.81
CA PHE A 16 4.77 9.25 -2.68
C PHE A 16 4.16 9.00 -1.31
N GLN A 17 3.25 9.87 -0.93
CA GLN A 17 2.53 9.75 0.32
C GLN A 17 1.18 9.08 0.08
N ALA A 18 0.86 8.14 0.93
CA ALA A 18 -0.38 7.39 0.83
C ALA A 18 -1.43 7.95 1.79
N VAL A 19 -2.68 7.98 1.33
CA VAL A 19 -3.82 8.35 2.18
C VAL A 19 -4.05 7.28 3.24
N THR A 20 -4.00 6.03 2.81
CA THR A 20 -4.20 4.89 3.69
C THR A 20 -3.26 3.77 3.25
N THR A 21 -2.63 3.12 4.21
CA THR A 21 -1.77 1.97 3.94
C THR A 21 -2.04 0.91 4.99
N SER A 22 -2.19 -0.32 4.55
CA SER A 22 -2.36 -1.48 5.42
C SER A 22 -1.29 -2.51 5.08
N VAL A 23 -0.54 -2.92 6.09
CA VAL A 23 0.45 -3.99 5.99
C VAL A 23 0.04 -5.08 6.95
N LYS A 24 -0.24 -6.26 6.44
CA LYS A 24 -0.79 -7.36 7.23
C LYS A 24 -0.02 -8.64 6.96
N PHE A 25 0.40 -9.29 8.03
CA PHE A 25 1.06 -10.58 8.00
C PHE A 25 0.19 -11.58 8.75
N ASN A 26 -0.19 -12.66 8.10
CA ASN A 26 -1.03 -13.69 8.68
C ASN A 26 -0.44 -15.06 8.39
N THR A 27 -0.80 -16.03 9.22
CA THR A 27 -0.56 -17.42 8.89
C THR A 27 -1.51 -17.81 7.77
N ALA A 28 -1.00 -18.44 6.73
CA ALA A 28 -1.84 -18.92 5.63
C ALA A 28 -2.75 -20.03 6.12
N LYS A 29 -3.93 -20.12 5.51
CA LYS A 29 -4.93 -21.14 5.84
C LYS A 29 -5.04 -22.15 4.70
N ASP A 30 -5.35 -23.38 5.05
CA ASP A 30 -5.67 -24.41 4.06
C ASP A 30 -7.11 -24.24 3.53
N ARG A 31 -7.54 -25.16 2.67
CA ARG A 31 -8.89 -25.10 2.07
C ARG A 31 -10.01 -25.22 3.10
N SER A 32 -9.75 -25.87 4.22
CA SER A 32 -10.73 -26.01 5.30
C SER A 32 -10.75 -24.82 6.27
N GLY A 33 -9.84 -23.86 6.07
CA GLY A 33 -9.75 -22.68 6.93
C GLY A 33 -8.85 -22.86 8.13
N VAL A 34 -8.09 -23.94 8.23
CA VAL A 34 -7.16 -24.19 9.33
C VAL A 34 -5.84 -23.50 9.07
N ALA A 35 -5.34 -22.77 10.07
CA ALA A 35 -4.05 -22.08 9.96
C ALA A 35 -2.91 -23.09 9.87
N GLN A 36 -1.97 -22.83 8.96
CA GLN A 36 -0.82 -23.68 8.71
C GLN A 36 0.42 -23.08 9.34
N MET A 37 0.89 -23.66 10.46
CA MET A 37 2.12 -23.22 11.10
C MET A 37 3.30 -23.31 10.13
N GLY A 38 4.16 -22.28 10.14
CA GLY A 38 5.29 -22.20 9.23
C GLY A 38 5.00 -21.58 7.88
N SER A 39 3.73 -21.17 7.65
CA SER A 39 3.33 -20.47 6.43
C SER A 39 3.12 -18.99 6.67
N LEU A 40 3.16 -18.20 5.62
CA LEU A 40 2.98 -16.76 5.69
C LEU A 40 2.09 -16.28 4.56
N SER A 41 1.08 -15.48 4.91
CA SER A 41 0.27 -14.75 3.96
C SER A 41 0.44 -13.26 4.24
N THR A 42 0.85 -12.50 3.24
CA THR A 42 1.07 -11.07 3.34
C THR A 42 0.02 -10.33 2.52
N LYS A 43 -0.54 -9.29 3.10
CA LYS A 43 -1.46 -8.41 2.38
C LYS A 43 -1.04 -6.98 2.62
N ILE A 44 -0.63 -6.30 1.55
CA ILE A 44 -0.21 -4.90 1.59
C ILE A 44 -1.07 -4.14 0.60
N ARG A 45 -1.81 -3.17 1.09
CA ARG A 45 -2.66 -2.32 0.24
C ARG A 45 -2.36 -0.86 0.51
N VAL A 46 -2.20 -0.10 -0.56
CA VAL A 46 -1.88 1.32 -0.52
C VAL A 46 -2.95 2.07 -1.30
N TRP A 47 -3.46 3.14 -0.69
CA TRP A 47 -4.44 4.03 -1.31
C TRP A 47 -3.82 5.41 -1.42
N ALA A 48 -3.81 5.97 -2.62
CA ALA A 48 -3.24 7.28 -2.88
C ALA A 48 -4.23 8.16 -3.62
N ASP A 49 -4.16 9.47 -3.38
CA ASP A 49 -5.07 10.44 -3.98
C ASP A 49 -4.54 10.85 -5.36
N LEU A 50 -5.31 10.57 -6.40
CA LEU A 50 -4.95 10.94 -7.77
C LEU A 50 -5.08 12.43 -8.04
N HIS A 51 -5.79 13.17 -7.21
CA HIS A 51 -5.92 14.62 -7.37
C HIS A 51 -4.70 15.39 -6.90
N ASP A 52 -3.84 14.77 -6.11
CA ASP A 52 -2.62 15.39 -5.61
C ASP A 52 -1.48 15.16 -6.62
N ASP A 53 -1.45 15.97 -7.65
CA ASP A 53 -0.47 15.83 -8.73
C ASP A 53 0.94 16.28 -8.34
N VAL A 54 1.10 16.97 -7.23
CA VAL A 54 2.41 17.31 -6.67
C VAL A 54 3.03 16.09 -5.99
N ASN A 55 2.26 15.39 -5.17
CA ASN A 55 2.68 14.19 -4.50
C ASN A 55 2.76 12.99 -5.45
N LEU A 56 1.80 12.87 -6.35
CA LEU A 56 1.67 11.73 -7.26
C LEU A 56 1.49 12.23 -8.70
N PRO A 57 2.56 12.75 -9.33
CA PRO A 57 2.47 13.24 -10.71
C PRO A 57 2.17 12.09 -11.68
N PHE A 58 1.61 12.43 -12.82
CA PHE A 58 1.21 11.43 -13.81
C PHE A 58 2.39 10.55 -14.27
N SER A 59 3.58 11.11 -14.36
CA SER A 59 4.78 10.32 -14.72
C SER A 59 5.04 9.20 -13.72
N MET A 60 4.81 9.46 -12.43
CA MET A 60 4.95 8.44 -11.38
C MET A 60 3.84 7.41 -11.48
N VAL A 61 2.60 7.83 -11.72
CA VAL A 61 1.47 6.91 -11.92
C VAL A 61 1.74 5.98 -13.10
N LYS A 62 2.27 6.53 -14.18
CA LYS A 62 2.65 5.74 -15.35
C LYS A 62 3.75 4.73 -15.03
N SER A 63 4.76 5.14 -14.27
CA SER A 63 5.82 4.23 -13.84
C SER A 63 5.29 3.08 -13.00
N LEU A 64 4.37 3.38 -12.09
CA LEU A 64 3.73 2.35 -11.26
C LEU A 64 2.87 1.41 -12.10
N PHE A 65 2.17 1.94 -13.08
CA PHE A 65 1.39 1.12 -14.01
C PHE A 65 2.30 0.19 -14.83
N ASP A 66 3.43 0.69 -15.31
CA ASP A 66 4.37 -0.13 -16.07
C ASP A 66 4.92 -1.28 -15.21
N LEU A 67 5.12 -1.05 -13.92
CA LEU A 67 5.55 -2.10 -12.99
C LEU A 67 4.45 -3.12 -12.72
N ALA A 68 3.18 -2.73 -12.83
CA ALA A 68 2.04 -3.61 -12.60
C ALA A 68 1.59 -4.35 -13.86
N ASN A 69 2.00 -3.86 -15.03
CA ASN A 69 1.57 -4.40 -16.32
C ASN A 69 2.45 -5.56 -16.74
N VAL A 70 1.88 -6.74 -16.82
CA VAL A 70 2.58 -7.98 -17.19
C VAL A 70 3.79 -8.20 -16.27
N VAL A 71 3.51 -8.59 -15.04
CA VAL A 71 4.55 -8.74 -14.03
C VAL A 71 5.41 -9.96 -14.33
N THR A 72 6.67 -9.70 -14.58
CA THR A 72 7.73 -10.70 -14.76
C THR A 72 8.82 -10.43 -13.72
N ARG A 73 9.83 -11.28 -13.68
CA ARG A 73 10.86 -11.20 -12.64
C ARG A 73 11.60 -9.84 -12.61
N ASP A 74 11.71 -9.18 -13.73
CA ASP A 74 12.33 -7.85 -13.84
C ASP A 74 11.47 -6.73 -13.21
N LYS A 75 10.21 -7.00 -12.90
CA LYS A 75 9.33 -6.05 -12.22
C LYS A 75 9.44 -6.10 -10.71
N ILE A 76 10.24 -7.00 -10.16
CA ILE A 76 10.51 -7.04 -8.73
C ILE A 76 11.48 -5.91 -8.41
N LYS A 77 11.05 -5.00 -7.54
CA LYS A 77 11.80 -3.78 -7.20
C LYS A 77 11.89 -3.60 -5.70
N ALA A 78 12.84 -2.76 -5.28
CA ALA A 78 12.95 -2.39 -3.88
C ALA A 78 11.74 -1.55 -3.47
N ILE A 79 11.11 -1.92 -2.37
CA ILE A 79 9.92 -1.26 -1.83
C ILE A 79 10.18 -0.92 -0.37
N LYS A 80 9.80 0.30 0.00
CA LYS A 80 9.91 0.77 1.38
C LYS A 80 8.60 1.44 1.78
N ILE A 81 8.08 1.09 2.94
CA ILE A 81 6.87 1.69 3.49
C ILE A 81 7.22 2.23 4.87
N GLU A 82 7.01 3.52 5.08
CA GLU A 82 7.36 4.21 6.31
C GLU A 82 6.12 4.81 6.94
N PHE A 83 5.88 4.46 8.20
CA PHE A 83 4.83 5.06 9.02
C PHE A 83 5.47 6.10 9.95
N TRP A 84 5.06 7.35 9.81
CA TRP A 84 5.67 8.48 10.50
C TRP A 84 4.95 8.80 11.80
N LYS A 85 5.73 9.20 12.80
CA LYS A 85 5.21 9.58 14.11
C LYS A 85 4.36 10.84 14.02
N ASP A 86 4.80 11.79 13.20
CA ASP A 86 4.14 13.07 13.03
C ASP A 86 4.29 13.58 11.59
N ASP A 87 3.75 14.76 11.35
CA ASP A 87 3.74 15.36 10.01
C ASP A 87 5.13 15.84 9.55
N SER A 88 6.10 15.92 10.46
CA SER A 88 7.46 16.33 10.08
C SER A 88 8.21 15.28 9.28
N GLN A 89 7.79 14.02 9.37
CA GLN A 89 8.38 12.89 8.65
C GLN A 89 9.87 12.70 8.96
N GLN A 90 10.26 12.99 10.19
CA GLN A 90 11.64 12.82 10.65
C GLN A 90 11.82 11.54 11.46
N ASP A 91 10.82 11.17 12.24
CA ASP A 91 10.85 9.98 13.10
C ASP A 91 9.86 8.95 12.57
N ALA A 92 10.38 7.87 12.01
CA ALA A 92 9.53 6.76 11.60
C ALA A 92 9.19 5.89 12.82
N LEU A 93 7.90 5.63 12.99
CA LEU A 93 7.47 4.65 13.99
C LEU A 93 7.86 3.24 13.56
N ILE A 94 7.62 2.94 12.29
CA ILE A 94 7.86 1.63 11.70
C ILE A 94 8.22 1.84 10.24
N SER A 95 9.22 1.11 9.77
CA SER A 95 9.59 1.04 8.36
C SER A 95 9.67 -0.41 7.91
N TYR A 96 9.00 -0.71 6.82
CA TYR A 96 9.09 -2.00 6.15
C TYR A 96 9.93 -1.86 4.89
N SER A 97 10.93 -2.73 4.72
CA SER A 97 11.79 -2.75 3.53
C SER A 97 11.85 -4.16 2.97
N PHE A 98 11.61 -4.29 1.69
CA PHE A 98 11.60 -5.58 1.01
C PHE A 98 11.73 -5.41 -0.49
N ASN A 99 12.00 -6.49 -1.19
CA ASN A 99 11.86 -6.56 -2.64
C ASN A 99 10.48 -7.14 -2.94
N GLY A 100 9.76 -6.51 -3.85
CA GLY A 100 8.41 -6.94 -4.16
C GLY A 100 7.94 -6.42 -5.50
N TRP A 101 6.67 -6.65 -5.77
CA TRP A 101 6.06 -6.29 -7.03
C TRP A 101 4.62 -5.83 -6.80
N ILE A 102 4.09 -5.08 -7.77
CA ILE A 102 2.72 -4.59 -7.70
C ILE A 102 1.81 -5.68 -8.29
N ARG A 103 1.03 -6.30 -7.41
CA ARG A 103 0.12 -7.36 -7.79
C ARG A 103 -1.16 -6.83 -8.43
N ARG A 104 -1.56 -5.63 -8.03
CA ARG A 104 -2.81 -5.02 -8.50
C ARG A 104 -2.61 -3.52 -8.61
N PHE A 105 -3.01 -2.98 -9.74
CA PHE A 105 -3.10 -1.55 -9.99
C PHE A 105 -4.55 -1.23 -10.32
N GLU A 106 -5.16 -0.39 -9.53
CA GLU A 106 -6.56 -0.03 -9.71
C GLU A 106 -6.74 1.46 -9.54
N THR A 107 -7.51 2.06 -10.45
CA THR A 107 -8.02 3.40 -10.27
C THR A 107 -9.51 3.30 -9.95
N SER A 108 -9.94 3.98 -8.92
CA SER A 108 -11.29 3.83 -8.39
C SER A 108 -11.94 5.19 -8.17
N ASN A 109 -13.21 5.27 -8.50
CA ASN A 109 -14.05 6.37 -8.06
C ASN A 109 -14.80 5.90 -6.82
N PRO A 110 -14.41 6.35 -5.63
CA PRO A 110 -14.90 5.77 -4.39
C PRO A 110 -16.36 6.08 -4.07
N LEU A 111 -17.01 6.94 -4.83
CA LEU A 111 -18.43 7.22 -4.59
C LEU A 111 -19.31 5.97 -4.72
N ASP A 112 -18.92 5.04 -5.60
CA ASP A 112 -19.61 3.77 -5.73
C ASP A 112 -19.19 2.75 -4.68
N PHE A 113 -18.05 2.95 -4.09
CA PHE A 113 -17.41 2.00 -3.20
C PHE A 113 -17.72 2.29 -1.72
N LEU A 114 -17.61 3.55 -1.32
CA LEU A 114 -17.69 3.94 0.08
C LEU A 114 -19.01 3.59 0.75
N PRO A 115 -20.17 3.87 0.15
CA PRO A 115 -21.44 3.60 0.83
C PRO A 115 -21.72 2.15 1.14
N ARG A 116 -21.07 1.25 0.45
CA ARG A 116 -21.31 -0.20 0.60
C ARG A 116 -20.35 -0.86 1.57
N HIS A 117 -19.17 -0.30 1.72
CA HIS A 117 -18.08 -0.94 2.45
C HIS A 117 -17.77 -0.30 3.78
N ILE A 118 -18.30 0.88 4.02
CA ILE A 118 -18.07 1.59 5.26
C ILE A 118 -19.16 1.18 6.22
N SER A 119 -18.86 0.20 7.04
CA SER A 119 -19.77 -0.27 8.09
C SER A 119 -19.13 -0.24 9.46
N THR A 120 -17.85 0.07 9.54
CA THR A 120 -17.14 0.17 10.81
C THR A 120 -16.87 1.62 11.14
N SER A 121 -16.69 1.90 12.42
CA SER A 121 -16.48 3.25 12.91
C SER A 121 -15.26 3.93 12.29
N THR A 122 -14.21 3.17 12.03
CA THR A 122 -12.98 3.71 11.43
C THR A 122 -13.21 4.18 9.99
N GLU A 123 -13.93 3.38 9.23
CA GLU A 123 -14.23 3.69 7.85
C GLU A 123 -15.25 4.83 7.75
N ASP A 124 -16.20 4.87 8.65
CA ASP A 124 -17.16 5.97 8.73
C ASP A 124 -16.45 7.30 8.98
N SER A 125 -15.50 7.31 9.89
CA SER A 125 -14.72 8.52 10.18
C SER A 125 -13.94 8.98 8.96
N LEU A 126 -13.35 8.06 8.23
CA LEU A 126 -12.63 8.37 7.00
C LEU A 126 -13.58 8.96 5.95
N ALA A 127 -14.75 8.39 5.78
CA ALA A 127 -15.73 8.86 4.83
C ALA A 127 -16.23 10.28 5.16
N GLU A 128 -16.53 10.54 6.41
CA GLU A 128 -17.03 11.84 6.86
C GLU A 128 -16.00 12.94 6.67
N GLY A 129 -14.75 12.66 7.04
CA GLY A 129 -13.72 13.68 7.04
C GLY A 129 -13.05 13.90 5.70
N THR A 130 -12.99 12.89 4.85
CA THR A 130 -12.13 12.90 3.67
C THR A 130 -12.82 12.53 2.36
N ALA A 131 -14.14 12.37 2.36
CA ALA A 131 -14.88 11.95 1.18
C ALA A 131 -14.56 12.77 -0.09
N PRO A 132 -14.44 14.10 -0.04
CA PRO A 132 -14.09 14.88 -1.23
C PRO A 132 -12.70 14.56 -1.78
N SER A 133 -11.73 14.27 -0.91
CA SER A 133 -10.37 13.94 -1.33
C SER A 133 -10.24 12.51 -1.83
N LEU A 134 -11.21 11.66 -1.54
CA LEU A 134 -11.22 10.26 -1.97
C LEU A 134 -11.90 10.06 -3.34
N ASN A 135 -12.23 11.14 -4.02
CA ASN A 135 -13.06 11.07 -5.22
C ASN A 135 -12.41 10.36 -6.41
N HIS A 136 -11.10 10.27 -6.45
CA HIS A 136 -10.39 9.42 -7.42
C HIS A 136 -9.17 8.87 -6.74
N MET A 137 -9.13 7.57 -6.58
CA MET A 137 -8.09 6.91 -5.82
C MET A 137 -7.29 5.95 -6.69
N LEU A 138 -5.98 5.92 -6.44
CA LEU A 138 -5.12 4.86 -6.91
C LEU A 138 -5.02 3.81 -5.79
N VAL A 139 -5.30 2.57 -6.12
CA VAL A 139 -5.20 1.45 -5.17
C VAL A 139 -4.14 0.48 -5.68
N LEU A 140 -3.16 0.19 -4.84
CA LEU A 140 -2.09 -0.73 -5.16
C LEU A 140 -2.11 -1.87 -4.15
N ASP A 141 -2.11 -3.10 -4.64
CA ASP A 141 -1.80 -4.27 -3.84
C ASP A 141 -0.36 -4.69 -4.15
N ILE A 142 0.43 -4.83 -3.11
CA ILE A 142 1.86 -5.12 -3.20
C ILE A 142 2.12 -6.48 -2.61
N GLU A 143 2.97 -7.25 -3.27
CA GLU A 143 3.36 -8.57 -2.82
C GLU A 143 4.87 -8.63 -2.64
N PRO A 144 5.39 -8.98 -1.44
CA PRO A 144 6.81 -9.24 -1.27
C PRO A 144 7.26 -10.45 -2.08
N ALA A 145 8.44 -10.35 -2.68
CA ALA A 145 9.00 -11.46 -3.43
C ALA A 145 9.47 -12.56 -2.49
N LEU A 146 9.28 -13.79 -2.90
CA LEU A 146 9.79 -14.95 -2.17
C LEU A 146 11.27 -15.14 -2.46
N ASN A 147 12.05 -15.48 -1.43
CA ASN A 147 13.43 -15.86 -1.61
C ASN A 147 13.53 -17.34 -2.05
N GLN A 148 14.76 -17.84 -2.15
CA GLN A 148 15.00 -19.20 -2.64
C GLN A 148 14.40 -20.29 -1.74
N GLN A 149 14.16 -19.96 -0.46
CA GLN A 149 13.55 -20.89 0.51
C GLN A 149 12.05 -20.66 0.66
N ASN A 150 11.43 -19.90 -0.23
CA ASN A 150 10.02 -19.51 -0.17
C ASN A 150 9.66 -18.65 1.04
N PHE A 151 10.61 -17.92 1.59
CA PHE A 151 10.37 -16.95 2.64
C PHE A 151 10.36 -15.54 2.09
N GLN A 152 9.50 -14.72 2.63
CA GLN A 152 9.46 -13.30 2.31
C GLN A 152 10.49 -12.56 3.17
N ASP A 153 11.44 -11.90 2.54
CA ASP A 153 12.51 -11.18 3.24
C ASP A 153 12.05 -9.74 3.50
N VAL A 154 11.13 -9.58 4.43
CA VAL A 154 10.63 -8.27 4.85
C VAL A 154 11.37 -7.86 6.12
N LYS A 155 12.04 -6.71 6.08
CA LYS A 155 12.77 -6.15 7.20
C LYS A 155 11.95 -5.08 7.86
N LEU A 156 11.82 -5.19 9.17
CA LEU A 156 11.17 -4.20 10.02
C LEU A 156 12.25 -3.40 10.73
N SER A 157 12.14 -2.09 10.68
CA SER A 157 13.03 -1.19 11.40
C SER A 157 12.26 -0.03 12.01
N ASN A 158 12.98 0.72 12.83
CA ASN A 158 12.42 1.88 13.53
C ASN A 158 13.27 3.11 13.19
#